data_15f0c7a4f5089c238c40b3f142bf333f
#
_entry.id   15f0c7a4f5089c238c40b3f142bf333f
#
_cell.length_a   1.000
_cell.length_b   1.000
_cell.length_c   1.000
_cell.angle_alpha   90.00
_cell.angle_beta   90.00
_cell.angle_gamma   90.00
#
_symmetry.space_group_name_H-M   'P 1'
#
loop_
_entity.id
_entity.type
_entity.pdbx_description
1 polymer ?
#
loop_
_entity_poly.entity_id
_entity_poly.type
_entity_poly.pdbx_seq_one_letter_code
_entity_poly.pdbx_strand_id
1 'polypeptide(L)'
;MGLRFRVGGDSLRYEMYFSYAKDLSELFVKGAWDLSEGFQPLWTLYQAACKTITDDFVIVQLVNSFVLNGVIFYCAAKEVRHRFTFVVLYYFLYYPYFNTEIMRESLAVAMFIVGYRFLVNGNYVKYYLICVVAFMFHASAIFLMVLPVMYPFLSKSRGWKSYLVPIVFALVVSYYVSFILEILNSTLFLDNALLGDKSESVLQSEGLNVFGIIGQLACLFPLFFCMYISQKRGKKSDLFILNMYFFVSIIGMVYLPLVRLANYFIIPFLYIYSDMILNPEILRKYRPIVNLSVCLLLYSRLSYYCQGMASTEGRSKEFYMYDIYIPYHSVFDKEYDMKRERAIELQF
;
A
#
# COMPACT_ATOMS: atom_id res chain seq x y z
N MET A 1 -8.56 -1.53 15.57
CA MET A 1 -9.12 -1.37 14.20
C MET A 1 -10.15 -2.43 13.83
N GLY A 2 -10.02 -3.68 14.23
CA GLY A 2 -11.04 -4.72 13.95
C GLY A 2 -12.44 -4.47 14.53
N LEU A 3 -12.53 -3.70 15.61
CA LEU A 3 -13.79 -3.35 16.29
C LEU A 3 -14.20 -1.88 16.03
N ARG A 4 -13.80 -1.32 14.89
CA ARG A 4 -14.18 0.04 14.50
C ARG A 4 -15.62 0.08 13.98
N PHE A 5 -16.28 1.22 14.18
CA PHE A 5 -17.59 1.49 13.61
C PHE A 5 -17.46 2.64 12.61
N ARG A 6 -17.60 2.33 11.33
CA ARG A 6 -17.59 3.28 10.18
C ARG A 6 -16.37 4.23 10.19
N VAL A 7 -15.19 3.70 10.52
CA VAL A 7 -13.92 4.43 10.54
C VAL A 7 -13.03 3.95 9.39
N GLY A 8 -12.48 4.89 8.61
CA GLY A 8 -11.64 4.62 7.45
C GLY A 8 -12.38 4.74 6.13
N GLY A 9 -11.72 5.23 5.08
CA GLY A 9 -12.32 5.60 3.81
C GLY A 9 -13.09 4.47 3.13
N ASP A 10 -12.48 3.30 3.00
CA ASP A 10 -13.12 2.15 2.35
C ASP A 10 -14.23 1.46 3.21
N SER A 11 -14.38 1.84 4.47
CA SER A 11 -15.27 1.11 5.41
C SER A 11 -16.73 1.07 4.96
N LEU A 12 -17.28 2.21 4.54
CA LEU A 12 -18.69 2.30 4.12
C LEU A 12 -18.94 1.51 2.86
N ARG A 13 -18.02 1.58 1.91
CA ARG A 13 -18.13 0.87 0.64
C ARG A 13 -18.09 -0.65 0.84
N TYR A 14 -17.17 -1.15 1.67
CA TYR A 14 -17.10 -2.57 1.98
C TYR A 14 -18.27 -3.04 2.84
N GLU A 15 -18.79 -2.22 3.74
CA GLU A 15 -20.01 -2.51 4.50
C GLU A 15 -21.22 -2.66 3.55
N MET A 16 -21.37 -1.74 2.58
CA MET A 16 -22.41 -1.82 1.56
C MET A 16 -22.27 -3.11 0.72
N TYR A 17 -21.07 -3.41 0.19
CA TYR A 17 -20.88 -4.65 -0.56
C TYR A 17 -21.12 -5.90 0.27
N PHE A 18 -20.76 -5.90 1.54
CA PHE A 18 -21.02 -7.02 2.45
C PHE A 18 -22.52 -7.21 2.72
N SER A 19 -23.32 -6.14 2.75
CA SER A 19 -24.77 -6.27 2.91
C SER A 19 -25.42 -7.05 1.77
N TYR A 20 -24.90 -6.94 0.55
CA TYR A 20 -25.36 -7.69 -0.63
C TYR A 20 -24.61 -9.01 -0.84
N ALA A 21 -23.54 -9.27 -0.09
CA ALA A 21 -22.77 -10.50 -0.21
C ALA A 21 -23.65 -11.72 0.15
N LYS A 22 -23.44 -12.80 -0.60
CA LYS A 22 -24.10 -14.09 -0.37
C LYS A 22 -23.34 -14.87 0.70
N ASP A 23 -24.06 -15.72 1.44
CA ASP A 23 -23.44 -16.68 2.35
C ASP A 23 -22.82 -17.86 1.58
N LEU A 24 -22.14 -18.77 2.27
CA LEU A 24 -21.52 -19.95 1.64
C LEU A 24 -22.54 -20.87 0.96
N SER A 25 -23.74 -21.01 1.52
CA SER A 25 -24.77 -21.91 0.97
C SER A 25 -25.29 -21.36 -0.37
N GLU A 26 -25.51 -20.07 -0.45
CA GLU A 26 -25.93 -19.39 -1.68
C GLU A 26 -24.81 -19.32 -2.73
N LEU A 27 -23.55 -19.15 -2.29
CA LEU A 27 -22.40 -19.03 -3.19
C LEU A 27 -22.15 -20.29 -4.00
N PHE A 28 -22.41 -21.48 -3.43
CA PHE A 28 -22.24 -22.76 -4.10
C PHE A 28 -23.43 -23.19 -4.96
N VAL A 29 -24.53 -22.42 -4.95
CA VAL A 29 -25.63 -22.64 -5.90
C VAL A 29 -25.17 -22.24 -7.31
N LYS A 30 -25.55 -23.04 -8.32
CA LYS A 30 -25.15 -22.83 -9.71
C LYS A 30 -25.55 -21.42 -10.20
N GLY A 31 -24.56 -20.67 -10.67
CA GLY A 31 -24.75 -19.29 -11.17
C GLY A 31 -24.65 -18.20 -10.09
N ALA A 32 -24.36 -18.54 -8.84
CA ALA A 32 -24.27 -17.59 -7.74
C ALA A 32 -22.89 -16.89 -7.64
N TRP A 33 -21.86 -17.40 -8.34
CA TRP A 33 -20.55 -16.77 -8.46
C TRP A 33 -20.64 -15.58 -9.43
N ASP A 34 -21.17 -14.49 -8.95
CA ASP A 34 -21.18 -13.24 -9.71
C ASP A 34 -19.89 -12.48 -9.41
N LEU A 35 -18.94 -12.52 -10.34
CA LEU A 35 -17.70 -11.76 -10.29
C LEU A 35 -17.85 -10.40 -10.99
N SER A 36 -19.07 -10.00 -11.36
CA SER A 36 -19.35 -8.74 -12.06
C SER A 36 -18.91 -7.50 -11.28
N GLU A 37 -18.84 -7.58 -9.95
CA GLU A 37 -18.33 -6.50 -9.09
C GLU A 37 -16.79 -6.36 -9.10
N GLY A 38 -16.08 -7.17 -9.90
CA GLY A 38 -14.62 -7.12 -10.01
C GLY A 38 -13.85 -7.59 -8.77
N PHE A 39 -14.49 -8.35 -7.89
CA PHE A 39 -13.83 -8.95 -6.73
C PHE A 39 -13.13 -10.26 -7.09
N GLN A 40 -11.97 -10.49 -6.50
CA GLN A 40 -11.21 -11.71 -6.67
C GLN A 40 -11.87 -12.88 -5.90
N PRO A 41 -11.74 -14.13 -6.41
CA PRO A 41 -12.47 -15.29 -5.89
C PRO A 41 -12.29 -15.55 -4.39
N LEU A 42 -11.07 -15.42 -3.89
CA LEU A 42 -10.79 -15.72 -2.47
C LEU A 42 -11.32 -14.62 -1.55
N TRP A 43 -11.38 -13.37 -2.02
CA TRP A 43 -12.05 -12.30 -1.28
C TRP A 43 -13.55 -12.55 -1.19
N THR A 44 -14.20 -12.95 -2.30
CA THR A 44 -15.62 -13.30 -2.32
C THR A 44 -15.92 -14.47 -1.39
N LEU A 45 -15.10 -15.53 -1.45
CA LEU A 45 -15.23 -16.68 -0.55
C LEU A 45 -15.04 -16.29 0.93
N TYR A 46 -14.08 -15.42 1.22
CA TYR A 46 -13.83 -14.89 2.56
C TYR A 46 -15.03 -14.10 3.09
N GLN A 47 -15.63 -13.22 2.27
CA GLN A 47 -16.84 -12.49 2.66
C GLN A 47 -18.02 -13.43 2.90
N ALA A 48 -18.22 -14.42 2.02
CA ALA A 48 -19.29 -15.43 2.17
C ALA A 48 -19.12 -16.26 3.46
N ALA A 49 -17.89 -16.63 3.81
CA ALA A 49 -17.60 -17.32 5.06
C ALA A 49 -17.92 -16.45 6.29
N CYS A 50 -17.58 -15.17 6.25
CA CYS A 50 -17.93 -14.22 7.31
C CYS A 50 -19.47 -14.04 7.39
N LYS A 51 -20.15 -13.91 6.26
CA LYS A 51 -21.60 -13.75 6.16
C LYS A 51 -22.36 -14.95 6.74
N THR A 52 -21.82 -16.16 6.56
CA THR A 52 -22.41 -17.39 7.17
C THR A 52 -22.37 -17.36 8.70
N ILE A 53 -21.39 -16.62 9.29
CA ILE A 53 -21.27 -16.50 10.75
C ILE A 53 -22.20 -15.41 11.29
N THR A 54 -22.24 -14.25 10.63
CA THR A 54 -23.06 -13.10 11.02
C THR A 54 -23.25 -12.12 9.86
N ASP A 55 -24.37 -11.40 9.89
CA ASP A 55 -24.67 -10.30 8.97
C ASP A 55 -23.97 -8.98 9.32
N ASP A 56 -23.24 -8.94 10.44
CA ASP A 56 -22.53 -7.74 10.85
C ASP A 56 -21.13 -7.68 10.18
N PHE A 57 -20.87 -6.59 9.45
CA PHE A 57 -19.59 -6.35 8.76
C PHE A 57 -18.37 -6.34 9.69
N VAL A 58 -18.58 -6.16 10.98
CA VAL A 58 -17.54 -6.17 12.01
C VAL A 58 -16.71 -7.46 11.97
N ILE A 59 -17.31 -8.61 11.64
CA ILE A 59 -16.59 -9.88 11.54
C ILE A 59 -15.49 -9.82 10.47
N VAL A 60 -15.78 -9.22 9.32
CA VAL A 60 -14.82 -9.02 8.22
C VAL A 60 -13.65 -8.16 8.68
N GLN A 61 -13.96 -7.04 9.35
CA GLN A 61 -12.93 -6.13 9.88
C GLN A 61 -12.06 -6.79 10.94
N LEU A 62 -12.67 -7.56 11.84
CA LEU A 62 -11.98 -8.23 12.93
C LEU A 62 -11.04 -9.32 12.42
N VAL A 63 -11.53 -10.21 11.54
CA VAL A 63 -10.72 -11.29 10.97
C VAL A 63 -9.61 -10.71 10.10
N ASN A 64 -9.92 -9.71 9.26
CA ASN A 64 -8.92 -9.06 8.41
C ASN A 64 -7.79 -8.42 9.24
N SER A 65 -8.15 -7.64 10.26
CA SER A 65 -7.18 -7.01 11.15
C SER A 65 -6.36 -8.03 11.93
N PHE A 66 -6.98 -9.13 12.38
CA PHE A 66 -6.30 -10.20 13.11
C PHE A 66 -5.28 -10.92 12.21
N VAL A 67 -5.67 -11.32 11.02
CA VAL A 67 -4.80 -12.02 10.07
C VAL A 67 -3.64 -11.12 9.64
N LEU A 68 -3.93 -9.90 9.21
CA LEU A 68 -2.92 -8.95 8.78
C LEU A 68 -1.88 -8.67 9.87
N ASN A 69 -2.35 -8.20 11.02
CA ASN A 69 -1.45 -7.79 12.11
C ASN A 69 -0.75 -9.01 12.74
N GLY A 70 -1.44 -10.16 12.80
CA GLY A 70 -0.85 -11.41 13.24
C GLY A 70 0.35 -11.80 12.39
N VAL A 71 0.23 -11.74 11.07
CA VAL A 71 1.34 -12.01 10.13
C VAL A 71 2.46 -10.97 10.30
N ILE A 72 2.13 -9.69 10.31
CA ILE A 72 3.11 -8.59 10.42
C ILE A 72 3.92 -8.75 11.72
N PHE A 73 3.27 -8.92 12.87
CA PHE A 73 3.97 -9.02 14.16
C PHE A 73 4.71 -10.35 14.32
N TYR A 74 4.16 -11.46 13.81
CA TYR A 74 4.85 -12.75 13.80
C TYR A 74 6.15 -12.69 12.99
N CYS A 75 6.12 -12.07 11.81
CA CYS A 75 7.31 -11.90 10.98
C CYS A 75 8.29 -10.91 11.62
N ALA A 76 7.81 -9.79 12.17
CA ALA A 76 8.63 -8.84 12.90
C ALA A 76 9.33 -9.48 14.10
N ALA A 77 8.63 -10.34 14.85
CA ALA A 77 9.22 -11.06 15.98
C ALA A 77 10.37 -11.99 15.59
N LYS A 78 10.41 -12.45 14.34
CA LYS A 78 11.47 -13.34 13.82
C LYS A 78 12.59 -12.60 13.09
N GLU A 79 12.29 -11.49 12.43
CA GLU A 79 13.22 -10.84 11.49
C GLU A 79 13.80 -9.54 12.04
N VAL A 80 13.08 -8.86 12.95
CA VAL A 80 13.45 -7.52 13.43
C VAL A 80 14.11 -7.64 14.81
N ARG A 81 15.30 -7.04 14.94
CA ARG A 81 16.02 -6.94 16.21
C ARG A 81 15.35 -5.93 17.15
N HIS A 82 15.02 -4.76 16.63
CA HIS A 82 14.40 -3.65 17.37
C HIS A 82 12.88 -3.64 17.19
N ARG A 83 12.22 -4.71 17.65
CA ARG A 83 10.77 -4.97 17.46
C ARG A 83 9.89 -3.83 17.95
N PHE A 84 10.23 -3.25 19.09
CA PHE A 84 9.45 -2.16 19.69
C PHE A 84 9.44 -0.92 18.79
N THR A 85 10.59 -0.55 18.24
CA THR A 85 10.71 0.55 17.30
C THR A 85 9.89 0.29 16.02
N PHE A 86 9.95 -0.94 15.51
CA PHE A 86 9.10 -1.32 14.38
C PHE A 86 7.62 -1.15 14.71
N VAL A 87 7.14 -1.64 15.86
CA VAL A 87 5.73 -1.53 16.28
C VAL A 87 5.31 -0.07 16.35
N VAL A 88 6.13 0.79 16.97
CA VAL A 88 5.87 2.24 17.07
C VAL A 88 5.77 2.88 15.68
N LEU A 89 6.75 2.62 14.80
CA LEU A 89 6.73 3.16 13.44
C LEU A 89 5.52 2.66 12.64
N TYR A 90 5.24 1.36 12.70
CA TYR A 90 4.09 0.79 12.02
C TYR A 90 2.78 1.40 12.51
N TYR A 91 2.59 1.51 13.84
CA TYR A 91 1.38 2.04 14.44
C TYR A 91 1.10 3.49 14.00
N PHE A 92 2.10 4.36 14.08
CA PHE A 92 1.92 5.78 13.75
C PHE A 92 1.87 6.06 12.25
N LEU A 93 2.56 5.27 11.43
CA LEU A 93 2.70 5.57 10.01
C LEU A 93 1.66 4.85 9.13
N TYR A 94 1.40 3.58 9.41
CA TYR A 94 0.71 2.73 8.44
C TYR A 94 -0.43 1.87 9.01
N TYR A 95 -0.56 1.78 10.34
CA TYR A 95 -1.56 0.93 10.96
C TYR A 95 -3.01 1.27 10.55
N PRO A 96 -3.45 2.56 10.55
CA PRO A 96 -4.76 2.91 10.04
C PRO A 96 -4.90 2.54 8.56
N TYR A 97 -3.96 2.96 7.73
CA TYR A 97 -3.98 2.75 6.28
C TYR A 97 -4.15 1.27 5.89
N PHE A 98 -3.30 0.38 6.41
CA PHE A 98 -3.37 -1.05 6.08
C PHE A 98 -4.63 -1.74 6.60
N ASN A 99 -5.19 -1.27 7.72
CA ASN A 99 -6.37 -1.89 8.32
C ASN A 99 -7.69 -1.34 7.78
N THR A 100 -7.70 -0.16 7.14
CA THR A 100 -8.95 0.50 6.75
C THR A 100 -9.05 0.84 5.27
N GLU A 101 -7.97 1.32 4.64
CA GLU A 101 -8.00 1.83 3.26
C GLU A 101 -7.77 0.76 2.21
N ILE A 102 -7.01 -0.29 2.52
CA ILE A 102 -6.60 -1.31 1.55
C ILE A 102 -6.90 -2.73 2.03
N MET A 103 -8.10 -2.95 2.59
CA MET A 103 -8.46 -4.21 3.27
C MET A 103 -8.19 -5.48 2.44
N ARG A 104 -8.56 -5.51 1.15
CA ARG A 104 -8.27 -6.65 0.26
C ARG A 104 -6.79 -6.80 -0.04
N GLU A 105 -6.18 -5.67 -0.41
CA GLU A 105 -4.76 -5.63 -0.76
C GLU A 105 -3.88 -5.96 0.45
N SER A 106 -4.28 -5.57 1.66
CA SER A 106 -3.52 -5.86 2.88
C SER A 106 -3.37 -7.35 3.17
N LEU A 107 -4.38 -8.17 2.82
CA LEU A 107 -4.26 -9.64 2.89
C LEU A 107 -3.25 -10.16 1.86
N ALA A 108 -3.25 -9.61 0.64
CA ALA A 108 -2.24 -9.97 -0.37
C ALA A 108 -0.83 -9.53 0.08
N VAL A 109 -0.69 -8.37 0.74
CA VAL A 109 0.57 -7.93 1.35
C VAL A 109 1.02 -8.88 2.46
N ALA A 110 0.10 -9.34 3.33
CA ALA A 110 0.40 -10.33 4.36
C ALA A 110 0.94 -11.64 3.74
N MET A 111 0.32 -12.12 2.64
CA MET A 111 0.82 -13.28 1.89
C MET A 111 2.22 -13.02 1.33
N PHE A 112 2.49 -11.84 0.78
CA PHE A 112 3.83 -11.50 0.29
C PHE A 112 4.88 -11.52 1.41
N ILE A 113 4.60 -10.96 2.59
CA ILE A 113 5.53 -10.96 3.72
C ILE A 113 5.94 -12.39 4.10
N VAL A 114 4.98 -13.34 4.12
CA VAL A 114 5.27 -14.76 4.34
C VAL A 114 6.04 -15.36 3.17
N GLY A 115 5.60 -15.07 1.94
CA GLY A 115 6.16 -15.60 0.69
C GLY A 115 7.60 -15.15 0.43
N TYR A 116 7.96 -13.95 0.83
CA TYR A 116 9.27 -13.35 0.59
C TYR A 116 10.43 -14.23 1.08
N ARG A 117 10.26 -14.94 2.20
CA ARG A 117 11.28 -15.88 2.69
C ARG A 117 11.55 -17.01 1.72
N PHE A 118 10.52 -17.51 1.04
CA PHE A 118 10.67 -18.58 0.05
C PHE A 118 11.38 -18.07 -1.20
N LEU A 119 11.13 -16.81 -1.60
CA LEU A 119 11.85 -16.15 -2.68
C LEU A 119 13.35 -16.06 -2.38
N VAL A 120 13.72 -15.55 -1.20
CA VAL A 120 15.12 -15.38 -0.78
C VAL A 120 15.85 -16.72 -0.67
N ASN A 121 15.15 -17.76 -0.23
CA ASN A 121 15.70 -19.11 -0.08
C ASN A 121 15.68 -19.94 -1.38
N GLY A 122 15.24 -19.37 -2.51
CA GLY A 122 15.19 -20.04 -3.81
C GLY A 122 14.10 -21.10 -3.92
N ASN A 123 13.14 -21.16 -2.98
CA ASN A 123 12.03 -22.10 -3.04
C ASN A 123 10.88 -21.50 -3.87
N TYR A 124 11.09 -21.42 -5.18
CA TYR A 124 10.17 -20.75 -6.10
C TYR A 124 8.79 -21.41 -6.15
N VAL A 125 8.69 -22.73 -6.00
CA VAL A 125 7.38 -23.42 -6.02
C VAL A 125 6.48 -22.90 -4.90
N LYS A 126 6.98 -22.90 -3.65
CA LYS A 126 6.21 -22.37 -2.52
C LYS A 126 5.92 -20.87 -2.67
N TYR A 127 6.88 -20.13 -3.23
CA TYR A 127 6.69 -18.71 -3.50
C TYR A 127 5.54 -18.47 -4.48
N TYR A 128 5.53 -19.15 -5.63
CA TYR A 128 4.48 -18.98 -6.64
C TYR A 128 3.10 -19.43 -6.14
N LEU A 129 3.02 -20.50 -5.35
CA LEU A 129 1.76 -20.90 -4.70
C LEU A 129 1.20 -19.78 -3.82
N ILE A 130 2.05 -19.12 -3.04
CA ILE A 130 1.64 -17.96 -2.23
C ILE A 130 1.26 -16.76 -3.10
N CYS A 131 1.95 -16.50 -4.21
CA CYS A 131 1.58 -15.45 -5.15
C CYS A 131 0.20 -15.70 -5.77
N VAL A 132 -0.15 -16.93 -6.11
CA VAL A 132 -1.49 -17.29 -6.59
C VAL A 132 -2.54 -16.99 -5.52
N VAL A 133 -2.30 -17.40 -4.27
CA VAL A 133 -3.22 -17.08 -3.16
C VAL A 133 -3.36 -15.57 -2.97
N ALA A 134 -2.25 -14.82 -3.01
CA ALA A 134 -2.27 -13.37 -2.92
C ALA A 134 -3.08 -12.71 -4.06
N PHE A 135 -2.90 -13.21 -5.29
CA PHE A 135 -3.67 -12.77 -6.46
C PHE A 135 -5.16 -13.03 -6.33
N MET A 136 -5.54 -14.15 -5.73
CA MET A 136 -6.94 -14.47 -5.45
C MET A 136 -7.58 -13.54 -4.39
N PHE A 137 -6.80 -12.76 -3.63
CA PHE A 137 -7.29 -11.68 -2.78
C PHE A 137 -7.32 -10.34 -3.50
N HIS A 138 -6.26 -10.02 -4.26
CA HIS A 138 -6.12 -8.72 -4.92
C HIS A 138 -5.31 -8.80 -6.22
N ALA A 139 -5.85 -8.22 -7.30
CA ALA A 139 -5.27 -8.30 -8.64
C ALA A 139 -3.83 -7.73 -8.74
N SER A 140 -3.48 -6.70 -7.95
CA SER A 140 -2.12 -6.13 -7.96
C SER A 140 -1.03 -7.14 -7.59
N ALA A 141 -1.39 -8.22 -6.88
CA ALA A 141 -0.46 -9.28 -6.50
C ALA A 141 0.12 -10.07 -7.68
N ILE A 142 -0.45 -9.95 -8.90
CA ILE A 142 0.14 -10.53 -10.11
C ILE A 142 1.57 -10.05 -10.34
N PHE A 143 1.87 -8.81 -9.92
CA PHE A 143 3.20 -8.23 -9.98
C PHE A 143 4.24 -9.05 -9.21
N LEU A 144 3.85 -9.71 -8.12
CA LEU A 144 4.74 -10.53 -7.29
C LEU A 144 5.33 -11.71 -8.08
N MET A 145 4.64 -12.20 -9.13
CA MET A 145 5.12 -13.31 -9.96
C MET A 145 6.38 -12.96 -10.76
N VAL A 146 6.66 -11.66 -10.97
CA VAL A 146 7.85 -11.19 -11.69
C VAL A 146 9.07 -11.09 -10.78
N LEU A 147 8.89 -11.01 -9.46
CA LEU A 147 9.98 -10.77 -8.51
C LEU A 147 11.11 -11.81 -8.53
N PRO A 148 10.87 -13.13 -8.74
CA PRO A 148 11.96 -14.10 -8.87
C PRO A 148 12.93 -13.77 -10.02
N VAL A 149 12.41 -13.25 -11.13
CA VAL A 149 13.23 -12.81 -12.28
C VAL A 149 14.02 -11.54 -11.93
N MET A 150 13.42 -10.63 -11.17
CA MET A 150 14.06 -9.37 -10.79
C MET A 150 15.08 -9.54 -9.65
N TYR A 151 14.91 -10.57 -8.79
CA TYR A 151 15.72 -10.78 -7.60
C TYR A 151 17.25 -10.81 -7.87
N PRO A 152 17.79 -11.60 -8.84
CA PRO A 152 19.22 -11.67 -9.09
C PRO A 152 19.81 -10.33 -9.59
N PHE A 153 19.00 -9.47 -10.17
CA PHE A 153 19.43 -8.16 -10.66
C PHE A 153 19.40 -7.11 -9.56
N LEU A 154 18.29 -7.02 -8.81
CA LEU A 154 18.04 -5.97 -7.82
C LEU A 154 18.62 -6.27 -6.42
N SER A 155 19.07 -7.49 -6.18
CA SER A 155 19.79 -7.85 -4.94
C SER A 155 21.26 -7.45 -4.92
N LYS A 156 21.78 -6.88 -6.03
CA LYS A 156 23.17 -6.43 -6.14
C LYS A 156 23.33 -4.98 -5.71
N SER A 157 24.47 -4.68 -5.10
CA SER A 157 24.89 -3.29 -4.85
C SER A 157 25.09 -2.55 -6.18
N ARG A 158 24.62 -1.31 -6.23
CA ARG A 158 24.70 -0.45 -7.43
C ARG A 158 25.34 0.87 -7.09
N GLY A 159 26.09 1.44 -8.02
CA GLY A 159 26.57 2.80 -7.90
C GLY A 159 25.44 3.82 -7.88
N TRP A 160 25.62 4.93 -7.19
CA TRP A 160 24.60 6.00 -7.05
C TRP A 160 24.08 6.54 -8.40
N LYS A 161 24.91 6.52 -9.44
CA LYS A 161 24.52 6.92 -10.80
C LYS A 161 23.38 6.06 -11.37
N SER A 162 23.32 4.78 -10.99
CA SER A 162 22.25 3.88 -11.44
C SER A 162 20.86 4.25 -10.90
N TYR A 163 20.79 5.05 -9.84
CA TYR A 163 19.53 5.55 -9.27
C TYR A 163 19.11 6.89 -9.85
N LEU A 164 20.05 7.68 -10.38
CA LEU A 164 19.75 8.93 -11.06
C LEU A 164 19.01 8.70 -12.38
N VAL A 165 19.38 7.67 -13.13
CA VAL A 165 18.78 7.36 -14.43
C VAL A 165 17.26 7.17 -14.33
N PRO A 166 16.72 6.28 -13.46
CA PRO A 166 15.26 6.13 -13.32
C PRO A 166 14.58 7.40 -12.78
N ILE A 167 15.22 8.19 -11.92
CA ILE A 167 14.67 9.47 -11.45
C ILE A 167 14.52 10.44 -12.63
N VAL A 168 15.60 10.66 -13.39
CA VAL A 168 15.57 11.56 -14.56
C VAL A 168 14.56 11.06 -15.59
N PHE A 169 14.54 9.76 -15.86
CA PHE A 169 13.57 9.15 -16.76
C PHE A 169 12.13 9.40 -16.29
N ALA A 170 11.84 9.17 -15.00
CA ALA A 170 10.52 9.42 -14.43
C ALA A 170 10.11 10.89 -14.52
N LEU A 171 11.05 11.83 -14.28
CA LEU A 171 10.79 13.26 -14.43
C LEU A 171 10.43 13.62 -15.87
N VAL A 172 11.19 13.10 -16.83
CA VAL A 172 10.91 13.32 -18.28
C VAL A 172 9.57 12.72 -18.67
N VAL A 173 9.29 11.47 -18.28
CA VAL A 173 8.02 10.80 -18.61
C VAL A 173 6.85 11.52 -17.93
N SER A 174 6.98 11.94 -16.66
CA SER A 174 5.93 12.70 -15.97
C SER A 174 5.58 14.00 -16.67
N TYR A 175 6.58 14.67 -17.26
CA TYR A 175 6.35 15.89 -18.03
C TYR A 175 5.56 15.62 -19.32
N TYR A 176 5.78 14.48 -19.97
CA TYR A 176 5.12 14.11 -21.22
C TYR A 176 3.96 13.14 -21.05
N VAL A 177 3.61 12.72 -19.80
CA VAL A 177 2.62 11.69 -19.57
C VAL A 177 1.26 12.02 -20.15
N SER A 178 0.80 13.26 -20.04
CA SER A 178 -0.48 13.72 -20.60
C SER A 178 -0.48 13.58 -22.12
N PHE A 179 0.59 13.99 -22.78
CA PHE A 179 0.75 13.89 -24.22
C PHE A 179 0.86 12.42 -24.70
N ILE A 180 1.57 11.57 -23.94
CA ILE A 180 1.70 10.15 -24.25
C ILE A 180 0.34 9.45 -24.12
N LEU A 181 -0.43 9.76 -23.06
CA LEU A 181 -1.77 9.19 -22.85
C LEU A 181 -2.75 9.66 -23.94
N GLU A 182 -2.66 10.91 -24.38
CA GLU A 182 -3.47 11.42 -25.50
C GLU A 182 -3.18 10.68 -26.81
N ILE A 183 -1.91 10.45 -27.12
CA ILE A 183 -1.50 9.65 -28.30
C ILE A 183 -1.98 8.20 -28.16
N LEU A 184 -1.80 7.56 -27.01
CA LEU A 184 -2.23 6.18 -26.79
C LEU A 184 -3.75 6.03 -26.91
N ASN A 185 -4.52 6.96 -26.36
CA ASN A 185 -5.98 6.97 -26.50
C ASN A 185 -6.42 7.17 -27.97
N SER A 186 -5.72 8.03 -28.71
CA SER A 186 -6.05 8.30 -30.10
C SER A 186 -5.64 7.18 -31.07
N THR A 187 -4.55 6.45 -30.78
CA THR A 187 -4.00 5.45 -31.70
C THR A 187 -4.46 4.01 -31.45
N LEU A 188 -4.79 3.67 -30.20
CA LEU A 188 -5.08 2.27 -29.85
C LEU A 188 -6.58 1.93 -29.82
N PHE A 189 -7.50 2.89 -30.07
CA PHE A 189 -8.95 2.63 -29.98
C PHE A 189 -9.33 1.79 -28.74
N LEU A 190 -8.57 1.93 -27.65
CA LEU A 190 -8.86 1.24 -26.41
C LEU A 190 -10.15 1.85 -25.86
N ASP A 191 -11.28 1.21 -26.24
CA ASP A 191 -12.59 1.53 -25.75
C ASP A 191 -12.57 1.74 -24.22
N ASN A 192 -13.25 2.78 -23.80
CA ASN A 192 -13.34 3.37 -22.47
C ASN A 192 -13.60 2.42 -21.28
N ALA A 193 -13.78 1.12 -21.50
CA ALA A 193 -14.14 0.14 -20.49
C ALA A 193 -13.03 -0.23 -19.51
N LEU A 194 -11.73 -0.07 -19.89
CA LEU A 194 -10.60 -0.44 -19.01
C LEU A 194 -9.84 0.76 -18.41
N LEU A 195 -9.92 1.92 -19.04
CA LEU A 195 -9.15 3.11 -18.68
C LEU A 195 -10.02 4.37 -18.48
N GLY A 196 -11.30 4.38 -18.89
CA GLY A 196 -12.15 5.55 -18.99
C GLY A 196 -12.17 6.43 -17.73
N ASP A 197 -12.69 5.93 -16.63
CA ASP A 197 -12.86 6.74 -15.40
C ASP A 197 -11.53 7.07 -14.70
N LYS A 198 -10.51 6.23 -14.88
CA LYS A 198 -9.20 6.43 -14.24
C LYS A 198 -8.24 7.26 -15.07
N SER A 199 -8.41 7.30 -16.39
CA SER A 199 -7.63 8.17 -17.26
C SER A 199 -8.02 9.64 -17.11
N GLU A 200 -9.30 9.94 -16.91
CA GLU A 200 -9.76 11.32 -16.64
C GLU A 200 -9.21 11.84 -15.32
N SER A 201 -9.18 11.04 -14.26
CA SER A 201 -8.60 11.44 -12.98
C SER A 201 -7.07 11.66 -13.05
N VAL A 202 -6.38 10.96 -13.95
CA VAL A 202 -4.94 11.16 -14.20
C VAL A 202 -4.70 12.37 -15.09
N LEU A 203 -5.59 12.65 -16.06
CA LEU A 203 -5.51 13.82 -16.93
C LEU A 203 -5.90 15.12 -16.21
N GLN A 204 -6.82 15.04 -15.23
CA GLN A 204 -7.20 16.16 -14.37
C GLN A 204 -6.18 16.48 -13.26
N SER A 205 -5.23 15.56 -12.96
CA SER A 205 -4.11 15.91 -12.11
C SER A 205 -3.28 16.98 -12.83
N GLU A 206 -3.43 18.23 -12.38
CA GLU A 206 -2.57 19.35 -12.77
C GLU A 206 -1.13 18.85 -12.87
N GLY A 207 -0.48 19.13 -14.00
CA GLY A 207 0.87 18.65 -14.31
C GLY A 207 1.77 18.78 -13.08
N LEU A 208 2.47 17.70 -12.73
CA LEU A 208 3.27 17.60 -11.51
C LEU A 208 4.11 18.87 -11.32
N ASN A 209 3.70 19.70 -10.38
CA ASN A 209 4.45 20.90 -10.02
C ASN A 209 5.84 20.44 -9.52
N VAL A 210 6.89 21.07 -10.03
CA VAL A 210 8.31 20.78 -9.66
C VAL A 210 8.47 20.71 -8.12
N PHE A 211 7.80 21.61 -7.37
CA PHE A 211 7.79 21.56 -5.91
C PHE A 211 7.14 20.29 -5.34
N GLY A 212 6.09 19.79 -5.97
CA GLY A 212 5.46 18.52 -5.58
C GLY A 212 6.41 17.33 -5.77
N ILE A 213 7.14 17.29 -6.89
CA ILE A 213 8.13 16.25 -7.16
C ILE A 213 9.29 16.32 -6.13
N ILE A 214 9.81 17.50 -5.85
CA ILE A 214 10.85 17.70 -4.84
C ILE A 214 10.35 17.24 -3.46
N GLY A 215 9.12 17.56 -3.09
CA GLY A 215 8.49 17.09 -1.86
C GLY A 215 8.39 15.57 -1.80
N GLN A 216 7.96 14.92 -2.88
CA GLN A 216 7.88 13.44 -2.96
C GLN A 216 9.27 12.80 -2.87
N LEU A 217 10.28 13.34 -3.55
CA LEU A 217 11.66 12.86 -3.44
C LEU A 217 12.22 13.05 -2.03
N ALA A 218 11.90 14.16 -1.35
CA ALA A 218 12.29 14.38 0.04
C ALA A 218 11.65 13.33 0.96
N CYS A 219 10.40 12.92 0.72
CA CYS A 219 9.74 11.84 1.44
C CYS A 219 10.41 10.46 1.24
N LEU A 220 11.13 10.26 0.13
CA LEU A 220 11.93 9.05 -0.11
C LEU A 220 13.31 9.10 0.56
N PHE A 221 13.70 10.19 1.21
CA PHE A 221 15.00 10.29 1.87
C PHE A 221 15.29 9.16 2.86
N PRO A 222 14.34 8.68 3.69
CA PRO A 222 14.57 7.52 4.56
C PRO A 222 14.95 6.26 3.78
N LEU A 223 14.34 6.05 2.62
CA LEU A 223 14.66 4.94 1.73
C LEU A 223 16.06 5.08 1.14
N PHE A 224 16.42 6.27 0.64
CA PHE A 224 17.79 6.53 0.12
C PHE A 224 18.86 6.32 1.19
N PHE A 225 18.59 6.75 2.42
CA PHE A 225 19.49 6.53 3.53
C PHE A 225 19.69 5.04 3.83
N CYS A 226 18.60 4.27 3.88
CA CYS A 226 18.65 2.82 4.03
C CYS A 226 19.44 2.14 2.90
N MET A 227 19.19 2.54 1.66
CA MET A 227 19.90 2.02 0.49
C MET A 227 21.41 2.27 0.59
N TYR A 228 21.80 3.51 0.96
CA TYR A 228 23.23 3.87 1.14
C TYR A 228 23.91 3.01 2.19
N ILE A 229 23.29 2.78 3.34
CA ILE A 229 23.85 1.96 4.40
C ILE A 229 23.88 0.48 4.01
N SER A 230 22.78 -0.05 3.42
CA SER A 230 22.66 -1.46 3.04
C SER A 230 23.63 -1.85 1.94
N GLN A 231 23.97 -0.93 1.03
CA GLN A 231 25.01 -1.17 0.01
C GLN A 231 26.37 -1.48 0.63
N LYS A 232 26.71 -0.85 1.76
CA LYS A 232 27.96 -1.09 2.47
C LYS A 232 27.96 -2.42 3.24
N ARG A 233 26.79 -2.91 3.65
CA ARG A 233 26.61 -4.16 4.40
C ARG A 233 26.49 -5.39 3.50
N GLY A 234 26.07 -5.22 2.25
CA GLY A 234 26.02 -6.25 1.23
C GLY A 234 24.95 -7.35 1.43
N LYS A 235 23.95 -7.16 2.35
CA LYS A 235 22.90 -8.13 2.57
C LYS A 235 21.91 -8.11 1.39
N LYS A 236 21.91 -9.18 0.58
CA LYS A 236 21.17 -9.27 -0.68
C LYS A 236 19.64 -9.08 -0.53
N SER A 237 19.06 -9.66 0.54
CA SER A 237 17.63 -9.54 0.82
C SER A 237 17.22 -8.09 1.06
N ASP A 238 17.99 -7.37 1.87
CA ASP A 238 17.69 -5.98 2.19
C ASP A 238 17.84 -5.08 0.96
N LEU A 239 18.91 -5.27 0.18
CA LEU A 239 19.13 -4.55 -1.07
C LEU A 239 17.98 -4.77 -2.06
N PHE A 240 17.49 -6.00 -2.17
CA PHE A 240 16.36 -6.28 -3.05
C PHE A 240 15.11 -5.51 -2.66
N ILE A 241 14.69 -5.58 -1.38
CA ILE A 241 13.50 -4.86 -0.88
C ILE A 241 13.63 -3.35 -1.10
N LEU A 242 14.78 -2.78 -0.74
CA LEU A 242 15.01 -1.33 -0.86
C LEU A 242 15.01 -0.88 -2.33
N ASN A 243 15.67 -1.64 -3.21
CA ASN A 243 15.71 -1.34 -4.64
C ASN A 243 14.32 -1.48 -5.27
N MET A 244 13.55 -2.53 -4.92
CA MET A 244 12.19 -2.70 -5.41
C MET A 244 11.29 -1.55 -4.92
N TYR A 245 11.35 -1.22 -3.63
CA TYR A 245 10.57 -0.12 -3.09
C TYR A 245 10.89 1.21 -3.78
N PHE A 246 12.18 1.46 -4.04
CA PHE A 246 12.62 2.63 -4.81
C PHE A 246 12.03 2.65 -6.23
N PHE A 247 12.21 1.58 -7.01
CA PHE A 247 11.74 1.55 -8.39
C PHE A 247 10.22 1.67 -8.50
N VAL A 248 9.49 0.97 -7.63
CA VAL A 248 8.03 1.05 -7.62
C VAL A 248 7.55 2.44 -7.18
N SER A 249 8.21 3.09 -6.21
CA SER A 249 7.88 4.45 -5.80
C SER A 249 8.12 5.46 -6.93
N ILE A 250 9.23 5.33 -7.66
CA ILE A 250 9.54 6.20 -8.80
C ILE A 250 8.54 6.00 -9.94
N ILE A 251 8.19 4.74 -10.27
CA ILE A 251 7.17 4.44 -11.28
C ILE A 251 5.80 4.98 -10.85
N GLY A 252 5.46 4.85 -9.57
CA GLY A 252 4.23 5.38 -9.00
C GLY A 252 4.11 6.91 -9.05
N MET A 253 5.23 7.64 -9.09
CA MET A 253 5.23 9.09 -9.34
C MET A 253 4.81 9.43 -10.77
N VAL A 254 5.10 8.56 -11.72
CA VAL A 254 4.75 8.74 -13.14
C VAL A 254 3.30 8.33 -13.39
N TYR A 255 2.87 7.20 -12.82
CA TYR A 255 1.54 6.64 -13.02
C TYR A 255 0.92 6.23 -11.69
N LEU A 256 0.01 7.07 -11.21
CA LEU A 256 -0.59 6.95 -9.87
C LEU A 256 -1.15 5.56 -9.51
N PRO A 257 -1.84 4.82 -10.41
CA PRO A 257 -2.32 3.48 -10.09
C PRO A 257 -1.23 2.49 -9.66
N LEU A 258 0.02 2.69 -10.11
CA LEU A 258 1.15 1.83 -9.74
C LEU A 258 1.73 2.13 -8.36
N VAL A 259 1.34 3.24 -7.72
CA VAL A 259 1.70 3.53 -6.31
C VAL A 259 1.30 2.38 -5.38
N ARG A 260 0.19 1.71 -5.67
CA ARG A 260 -0.29 0.55 -4.89
C ARG A 260 0.75 -0.58 -4.80
N LEU A 261 1.58 -0.76 -5.83
CA LEU A 261 2.63 -1.78 -5.79
C LEU A 261 3.67 -1.51 -4.68
N ALA A 262 3.83 -0.26 -4.26
CA ALA A 262 4.71 0.11 -3.15
C ALA A 262 4.24 -0.49 -1.81
N ASN A 263 2.94 -0.74 -1.63
CA ASN A 263 2.36 -1.30 -0.42
C ASN A 263 3.00 -2.63 0.00
N TYR A 264 3.38 -3.46 -0.97
CA TYR A 264 4.05 -4.74 -0.71
C TYR A 264 5.41 -4.58 -0.03
N PHE A 265 6.11 -3.46 -0.28
CA PHE A 265 7.47 -3.24 0.19
C PHE A 265 7.56 -2.36 1.45
N ILE A 266 6.47 -1.68 1.83
CA ILE A 266 6.43 -0.80 3.01
C ILE A 266 6.79 -1.54 4.30
N ILE A 267 6.15 -2.66 4.58
CA ILE A 267 6.37 -3.41 5.83
C ILE A 267 7.78 -4.01 5.86
N PRO A 268 8.27 -4.71 4.82
CA PRO A 268 9.66 -5.15 4.77
C PRO A 268 10.68 -3.99 4.87
N PHE A 269 10.37 -2.83 4.28
CA PHE A 269 11.19 -1.62 4.46
C PHE A 269 11.26 -1.19 5.93
N LEU A 270 10.12 -1.15 6.62
CA LEU A 270 10.07 -0.78 8.04
C LEU A 270 10.85 -1.76 8.92
N TYR A 271 10.90 -3.06 8.59
CA TYR A 271 11.74 -4.03 9.27
C TYR A 271 13.23 -3.63 9.19
N ILE A 272 13.70 -3.34 7.97
CA ILE A 272 15.08 -2.93 7.73
C ILE A 272 15.36 -1.57 8.40
N TYR A 273 14.45 -0.62 8.25
CA TYR A 273 14.58 0.74 8.75
C TYR A 273 14.67 0.79 10.29
N SER A 274 13.79 0.06 10.99
CA SER A 274 13.77 0.03 12.46
C SER A 274 15.07 -0.53 13.06
N ASP A 275 15.67 -1.53 12.43
CA ASP A 275 16.96 -2.08 12.86
C ASP A 275 18.13 -1.16 12.52
N MET A 276 18.00 -0.38 11.47
CA MET A 276 19.06 0.52 11.02
C MET A 276 19.16 1.77 11.88
N ILE A 277 18.03 2.41 12.21
CA ILE A 277 18.04 3.68 12.97
C ILE A 277 18.52 3.52 14.41
N LEU A 278 18.40 2.33 15.00
CA LEU A 278 18.89 2.03 16.35
C LEU A 278 20.22 1.28 16.38
N ASN A 279 20.86 1.08 15.23
CA ASN A 279 22.17 0.47 15.20
C ASN A 279 23.22 1.41 15.81
N PRO A 280 23.99 0.99 16.86
CA PRO A 280 24.92 1.87 17.56
C PRO A 280 26.02 2.47 16.67
N GLU A 281 26.52 1.69 15.69
CA GLU A 281 27.55 2.15 14.76
C GLU A 281 27.01 3.24 13.82
N ILE A 282 25.79 3.05 13.34
CA ILE A 282 25.12 4.01 12.46
C ILE A 282 24.76 5.28 13.25
N LEU A 283 24.20 5.14 14.44
CA LEU A 283 23.87 6.28 15.31
C LEU A 283 25.11 7.11 15.65
N ARG A 284 26.22 6.44 16.00
CA ARG A 284 27.46 7.16 16.32
C ARG A 284 27.98 7.98 15.13
N LYS A 285 27.87 7.44 13.91
CA LYS A 285 28.44 8.05 12.70
C LYS A 285 27.49 9.01 11.98
N TYR A 286 26.17 8.72 11.98
CA TYR A 286 25.19 9.38 11.14
C TYR A 286 23.98 9.94 11.93
N ARG A 287 24.13 10.20 13.24
CA ARG A 287 23.04 10.64 14.11
C ARG A 287 22.18 11.77 13.54
N PRO A 288 22.73 12.88 13.01
CA PRO A 288 21.89 13.94 12.45
C PRO A 288 21.11 13.48 11.22
N ILE A 289 21.69 12.61 10.40
CA ILE A 289 21.04 12.05 9.21
C ILE A 289 19.91 11.08 9.62
N VAL A 290 20.13 10.27 10.65
CA VAL A 290 19.10 9.39 11.22
C VAL A 290 17.92 10.22 11.74
N ASN A 291 18.18 11.27 12.52
CA ASN A 291 17.15 12.15 13.03
C ASN A 291 16.35 12.82 11.90
N LEU A 292 17.05 13.38 10.90
CA LEU A 292 16.40 13.95 9.71
C LEU A 292 15.55 12.92 8.98
N SER A 293 16.06 11.71 8.81
CA SER A 293 15.35 10.60 8.16
C SER A 293 14.05 10.25 8.90
N VAL A 294 14.08 10.17 10.24
CA VAL A 294 12.88 9.91 11.06
C VAL A 294 11.90 11.07 10.93
N CYS A 295 12.37 12.32 11.03
CA CYS A 295 11.52 13.50 10.87
C CYS A 295 10.82 13.53 9.50
N LEU A 296 11.54 13.25 8.42
CA LEU A 296 10.97 13.23 7.07
C LEU A 296 9.98 12.07 6.87
N LEU A 297 10.25 10.91 7.46
CA LEU A 297 9.32 9.78 7.42
C LEU A 297 8.01 10.11 8.15
N LEU A 298 8.09 10.70 9.34
CA LEU A 298 6.91 11.15 10.09
C LEU A 298 6.18 12.28 9.35
N TYR A 299 6.91 13.26 8.83
CA TYR A 299 6.34 14.37 8.07
C TYR A 299 5.56 13.89 6.85
N SER A 300 6.07 12.91 6.10
CA SER A 300 5.40 12.38 4.91
C SER A 300 3.99 11.84 5.22
N ARG A 301 3.82 11.24 6.39
CA ARG A 301 2.52 10.72 6.83
C ARG A 301 1.64 11.79 7.46
N LEU A 302 2.20 12.68 8.26
CA LEU A 302 1.44 13.81 8.79
C LEU A 302 0.90 14.70 7.66
N SER A 303 1.70 15.00 6.65
CA SER A 303 1.27 15.78 5.50
C SER A 303 0.14 15.09 4.74
N TYR A 304 0.18 13.77 4.58
CA TYR A 304 -0.91 13.00 3.98
C TYR A 304 -2.20 13.14 4.79
N TYR A 305 -2.17 12.90 6.10
CA TYR A 305 -3.37 13.01 6.95
C TYR A 305 -3.91 14.43 7.06
N CYS A 306 -3.05 15.44 7.00
CA CYS A 306 -3.44 16.85 7.02
C CYS A 306 -3.80 17.40 5.62
N GLN A 307 -3.80 16.57 4.59
CA GLN A 307 -4.19 16.99 3.24
C GLN A 307 -5.70 17.21 3.17
N GLY A 308 -6.12 18.36 2.60
CA GLY A 308 -7.53 18.61 2.30
C GLY A 308 -8.05 17.63 1.25
N MET A 309 -9.28 17.19 1.43
CA MET A 309 -9.95 16.28 0.48
C MET A 309 -10.39 17.06 -0.76
N ALA A 310 -10.27 16.43 -1.92
CA ALA A 310 -10.77 17.00 -3.18
C ALA A 310 -12.29 16.77 -3.25
N SER A 311 -13.03 17.81 -3.65
CA SER A 311 -14.44 17.72 -4.06
C SER A 311 -14.55 17.95 -5.56
N THR A 312 -15.72 17.68 -6.15
CA THR A 312 -16.02 18.00 -7.56
C THR A 312 -15.85 19.49 -7.89
N GLU A 313 -15.87 20.36 -6.89
CA GLU A 313 -15.67 21.81 -7.03
C GLU A 313 -14.24 22.28 -6.72
N GLY A 314 -13.31 21.35 -6.50
CA GLY A 314 -11.94 21.61 -6.12
C GLY A 314 -11.57 21.12 -4.70
N ARG A 315 -10.35 21.44 -4.21
CA ARG A 315 -9.93 21.04 -2.86
C ARG A 315 -10.75 21.77 -1.81
N SER A 316 -11.56 21.04 -1.06
CA SER A 316 -12.25 21.56 0.10
C SER A 316 -11.29 21.77 1.26
N LYS A 317 -11.31 22.94 1.89
CA LYS A 317 -10.61 23.20 3.15
C LYS A 317 -11.43 22.75 4.37
N GLU A 318 -12.64 22.26 4.14
CA GLU A 318 -13.58 21.88 5.20
C GLU A 318 -13.31 20.46 5.72
N PHE A 319 -12.81 19.56 4.84
CA PHE A 319 -12.54 18.15 5.16
C PHE A 319 -11.09 17.80 4.91
N TYR A 320 -10.52 17.02 5.82
CA TYR A 320 -9.14 16.52 5.77
C TYR A 320 -9.12 15.00 5.84
N MET A 321 -8.04 14.40 5.36
CA MET A 321 -7.88 12.93 5.42
C MET A 321 -7.92 12.37 6.83
N TYR A 322 -7.57 13.13 7.88
CA TYR A 322 -7.70 12.66 9.26
C TYR A 322 -9.15 12.59 9.73
N ASP A 323 -10.10 13.34 9.13
CA ASP A 323 -11.52 13.33 9.53
C ASP A 323 -12.18 11.97 9.31
N ILE A 324 -11.63 11.13 8.41
CA ILE A 324 -12.12 9.75 8.21
C ILE A 324 -11.70 8.79 9.33
N TYR A 325 -10.77 9.18 10.19
CA TYR A 325 -10.25 8.35 11.29
C TYR A 325 -10.61 8.87 12.67
N ILE A 326 -10.77 10.19 12.81
CA ILE A 326 -10.95 10.87 14.10
C ILE A 326 -12.23 11.72 14.05
N PRO A 327 -13.09 11.63 15.08
CA PRO A 327 -13.00 10.80 16.29
C PRO A 327 -13.13 9.30 16.00
N TYR A 328 -12.51 8.44 16.82
CA TYR A 328 -12.62 6.98 16.66
C TYR A 328 -13.89 6.49 17.39
N HIS A 329 -14.78 5.81 16.65
CA HIS A 329 -15.92 5.11 17.21
C HIS A 329 -15.73 3.60 17.09
N SER A 330 -16.14 2.88 18.13
CA SER A 330 -16.11 1.42 18.18
C SER A 330 -17.49 0.83 18.01
N VAL A 331 -17.55 -0.48 17.77
CA VAL A 331 -18.83 -1.23 17.71
C VAL A 331 -19.59 -1.21 19.05
N PHE A 332 -18.95 -0.84 20.14
CA PHE A 332 -19.56 -0.67 21.46
C PHE A 332 -20.13 0.73 21.67
N ASP A 333 -19.72 1.69 20.81
CA ASP A 333 -20.13 3.09 20.84
C ASP A 333 -20.45 3.50 19.40
N LYS A 334 -21.64 3.09 18.93
CA LYS A 334 -22.09 3.27 17.55
C LYS A 334 -22.64 4.67 17.33
N GLU A 335 -21.78 5.69 17.42
CA GLU A 335 -22.16 7.05 17.03
C GLU A 335 -21.93 7.31 15.54
N TYR A 336 -22.94 7.91 14.90
CA TYR A 336 -22.84 8.38 13.52
C TYR A 336 -22.21 9.76 13.49
N ASP A 337 -21.03 9.88 12.91
CA ASP A 337 -20.36 11.15 12.70
C ASP A 337 -20.63 11.67 11.29
N MET A 338 -21.56 12.64 11.20
CA MET A 338 -21.98 13.25 9.92
C MET A 338 -20.82 13.91 9.17
N LYS A 339 -19.80 14.44 9.89
CA LYS A 339 -18.62 15.02 9.24
C LYS A 339 -17.79 13.95 8.53
N ARG A 340 -17.58 12.81 9.21
CA ARG A 340 -16.88 11.65 8.65
C ARG A 340 -17.62 11.07 7.44
N GLU A 341 -18.93 10.85 7.54
CA GLU A 341 -19.75 10.31 6.43
C GLU A 341 -19.58 11.16 5.18
N ARG A 342 -19.73 12.50 5.30
CA ARG A 342 -19.50 13.43 4.19
C ARG A 342 -18.05 13.41 3.68
N ALA A 343 -17.06 13.31 4.57
CA ALA A 343 -15.65 13.21 4.18
C ALA A 343 -15.39 11.93 3.38
N ILE A 344 -15.98 10.80 3.76
CA ILE A 344 -15.87 9.54 3.02
C ILE A 344 -16.56 9.63 1.66
N GLU A 345 -17.78 10.22 1.58
CA GLU A 345 -18.47 10.44 0.31
C GLU A 345 -17.67 11.28 -0.69
N LEU A 346 -16.91 12.28 -0.21
CA LEU A 346 -16.03 13.10 -1.04
C LEU A 346 -14.77 12.36 -1.54
N GLN A 347 -14.42 11.23 -0.94
CA GLN A 347 -13.28 10.42 -1.35
C GLN A 347 -13.61 9.52 -2.55
N PHE A 348 -14.89 9.27 -2.80
CA PHE A 348 -15.42 8.40 -3.86
C PHE A 348 -16.21 9.18 -4.90
#